data_97a7bec18865bd3a5e93039f0eefc63b
#
_entry.id   97a7bec18865bd3a5e93039f0eefc63b
#
_cell.length_a   1.000
_cell.length_b   1.000
_cell.length_c   1.000
_cell.angle_alpha   90.00
_cell.angle_beta   90.00
_cell.angle_gamma   90.00
#
_symmetry.space_group_name_H-M   'P 1'
#
loop_
_entity.id
_entity.type
_entity.pdbx_description
1 polymer ?
#
loop_
_entity_poly.entity_id
_entity_poly.type
_entity_poly.pdbx_seq_one_letter_code
_entity_poly.pdbx_strand_id
1 'polypeptide(L)'
;MRYIRLKTFIRNQAIGILKDSSEVTEAQKWTDLLTLKLFYAFIFTAVVERVYVTCAITTLSAMSVDRAEQFTLSLLIHYPQYLLWGVMAAIIALIAVNLLVCSWLCLARYLCRKINRADSPAGKNTQAVEVPND
;
A
#
# COMPACT_ATOMS: atom_id res chain seq x y z
N MET A 1 1.62 -34.22 8.07
CA MET A 1 2.34 -34.08 6.78
C MET A 1 2.02 -32.81 6.00
N ARG A 2 0.82 -32.24 6.02
CA ARG A 2 0.49 -30.99 5.30
C ARG A 2 1.24 -29.75 5.84
N TYR A 3 1.49 -29.69 7.14
CA TYR A 3 2.15 -28.56 7.80
C TYR A 3 3.62 -28.38 7.39
N ILE A 4 4.33 -29.49 7.16
CA ILE A 4 5.73 -29.47 6.77
C ILE A 4 5.87 -28.96 5.32
N ARG A 5 4.96 -29.34 4.42
CA ARG A 5 4.94 -28.86 3.02
C ARG A 5 4.66 -27.35 2.95
N LEU A 6 3.73 -26.85 3.75
CA LEU A 6 3.41 -25.42 3.81
C LEU A 6 4.61 -24.61 4.31
N LYS A 7 5.27 -25.09 5.36
CA LYS A 7 6.48 -24.45 5.91
C LYS A 7 7.63 -24.40 4.90
N THR A 8 7.82 -25.48 4.14
CA THR A 8 8.85 -25.55 3.09
C THR A 8 8.51 -24.66 1.91
N PHE A 9 7.23 -24.58 1.52
CA PHE A 9 6.77 -23.69 0.46
C PHE A 9 6.96 -22.21 0.84
N ILE A 10 6.55 -21.81 2.05
CA ILE A 10 6.74 -20.44 2.55
C ILE A 10 8.23 -20.12 2.66
N ARG A 11 9.05 -21.06 3.12
CA ARG A 11 10.51 -20.91 3.19
C ARG A 11 11.12 -20.69 1.80
N ASN A 12 10.74 -21.47 0.80
CA ASN A 12 11.28 -21.33 -0.56
C ASN A 12 10.83 -20.02 -1.23
N GLN A 13 9.60 -19.59 -1.02
CA GLN A 13 9.11 -18.29 -1.47
C GLN A 13 9.87 -17.14 -0.77
N ALA A 14 10.07 -17.24 0.54
CA ALA A 14 10.80 -16.24 1.29
C ALA A 14 12.28 -16.14 0.87
N ILE A 15 12.94 -17.28 0.59
CA ILE A 15 14.32 -17.32 0.09
C ILE A 15 14.41 -16.76 -1.33
N GLY A 16 13.42 -17.01 -2.18
CA GLY A 16 13.33 -16.41 -3.51
C GLY A 16 13.28 -14.88 -3.49
N ILE A 17 12.51 -14.33 -2.55
CA ILE A 17 12.38 -12.86 -2.36
C ILE A 17 13.66 -12.26 -1.77
N LEU A 18 14.41 -13.01 -0.95
CA LEU A 18 15.64 -12.52 -0.30
C LEU A 18 16.86 -12.56 -1.19
N LYS A 19 16.87 -13.41 -2.20
CA LYS A 19 18.00 -13.53 -3.13
C LYS A 19 18.22 -12.23 -3.92
N ASP A 20 17.17 -11.40 -4.04
CA ASP A 20 17.19 -10.07 -4.64
C ASP A 20 16.95 -8.96 -3.61
N SER A 21 17.79 -8.89 -2.56
CA SER A 21 17.65 -7.86 -1.52
C SER A 21 17.77 -6.42 -2.06
N SER A 22 18.45 -6.22 -3.17
CA SER A 22 18.54 -4.93 -3.86
C SER A 22 17.22 -4.56 -4.56
N GLU A 23 16.57 -5.50 -5.26
CA GLU A 23 15.28 -5.28 -5.91
C GLU A 23 14.16 -5.02 -4.90
N VAL A 24 14.18 -5.70 -3.76
CA VAL A 24 13.19 -5.47 -2.69
C VAL A 24 13.32 -4.08 -2.08
N THR A 25 14.53 -3.55 -1.96
CA THR A 25 14.75 -2.18 -1.45
C THR A 25 14.28 -1.14 -2.46
N GLU A 26 14.49 -1.39 -3.73
CA GLU A 26 14.03 -0.53 -4.81
C GLU A 26 12.50 -0.57 -4.96
N ALA A 27 11.89 -1.75 -4.89
CA ALA A 27 10.45 -1.93 -4.86
C ALA A 27 9.80 -1.21 -3.65
N GLN A 28 10.43 -1.23 -2.48
CA GLN A 28 9.94 -0.52 -1.31
C GLN A 28 9.97 1.00 -1.50
N LYS A 29 11.04 1.55 -2.06
CA LYS A 29 11.12 2.98 -2.38
C LYS A 29 10.04 3.39 -3.40
N TRP A 30 9.82 2.54 -4.39
CA TRP A 30 8.76 2.75 -5.39
C TRP A 30 7.37 2.77 -4.76
N THR A 31 7.11 1.84 -3.85
CA THR A 31 5.84 1.70 -3.14
C THR A 31 5.57 2.90 -2.22
N ASP A 32 6.59 3.37 -1.51
CA ASP A 32 6.51 4.56 -0.66
C ASP A 32 6.25 5.83 -1.49
N LEU A 33 6.94 5.97 -2.61
CA LEU A 33 6.74 7.08 -3.53
C LEU A 33 5.35 7.06 -4.18
N LEU A 34 4.85 5.87 -4.53
CA LEU A 34 3.52 5.68 -5.09
C LEU A 34 2.44 6.05 -4.07
N THR A 35 2.59 5.63 -2.81
CA THR A 35 1.68 5.98 -1.71
C THR A 35 1.61 7.48 -1.52
N LEU A 36 2.75 8.15 -1.53
CA LEU A 36 2.82 9.61 -1.40
C LEU A 36 2.10 10.31 -2.56
N LYS A 37 2.34 9.88 -3.80
CA LYS A 37 1.67 10.42 -4.98
C LYS A 37 0.16 10.21 -4.95
N LEU A 38 -0.30 9.03 -4.54
CA LEU A 38 -1.72 8.72 -4.40
C LEU A 38 -2.36 9.57 -3.31
N PHE A 39 -1.66 9.83 -2.21
CA PHE A 39 -2.15 10.69 -1.14
C PHE A 39 -2.31 12.16 -1.61
N TYR A 40 -1.35 12.69 -2.35
CA TYR A 40 -1.47 14.00 -2.96
C TYR A 40 -2.61 14.07 -3.97
N ALA A 41 -2.78 13.04 -4.81
CA ALA A 41 -3.88 12.96 -5.74
C ALA A 41 -5.24 12.95 -5.02
N PHE A 42 -5.34 12.24 -3.89
CA PHE A 42 -6.55 12.22 -3.06
C PHE A 42 -6.88 13.59 -2.49
N ILE A 43 -5.90 14.29 -1.91
CA ILE A 43 -6.09 15.65 -1.36
C ILE A 43 -6.51 16.61 -2.49
N PHE A 44 -5.85 16.54 -3.63
CA PHE A 44 -6.17 17.38 -4.78
C PHE A 44 -7.61 17.15 -5.25
N THR A 45 -8.03 15.89 -5.40
CA THR A 45 -9.39 15.53 -5.81
C THR A 45 -10.42 15.99 -4.77
N ALA A 46 -10.13 15.88 -3.48
CA ALA A 46 -10.99 16.35 -2.41
C ALA A 46 -11.18 17.89 -2.43
N VAL A 47 -10.10 18.63 -2.70
CA VAL A 47 -10.17 20.10 -2.84
C VAL A 47 -11.01 20.48 -4.06
N VAL A 48 -10.78 19.82 -5.20
CA VAL A 48 -11.54 20.06 -6.43
C VAL A 48 -13.03 19.78 -6.21
N GLU A 49 -13.36 18.69 -5.54
CA GLU A 49 -14.76 18.34 -5.19
C GLU A 49 -15.39 19.43 -4.33
N ARG A 50 -14.71 19.92 -3.29
CA ARG A 50 -15.21 20.97 -2.42
C ARG A 50 -15.45 22.31 -3.16
N VAL A 51 -14.49 22.70 -4.00
CA VAL A 51 -14.61 23.90 -4.82
C VAL A 51 -15.79 23.76 -5.80
N TYR A 52 -15.91 22.61 -6.46
CA TYR A 52 -16.99 22.32 -7.39
C TYR A 52 -18.36 22.42 -6.72
N VAL A 53 -18.56 21.74 -5.59
CA VAL A 53 -19.83 21.75 -4.84
C VAL A 53 -20.19 23.16 -4.39
N THR A 54 -19.23 23.92 -3.88
CA THR A 54 -19.46 25.30 -3.44
C THR A 54 -19.87 26.19 -4.61
N CYS A 55 -19.18 26.12 -5.75
CA CYS A 55 -19.52 26.87 -6.95
C CYS A 55 -20.91 26.48 -7.50
N ALA A 56 -21.20 25.17 -7.53
CA ALA A 56 -22.49 24.66 -8.01
C ALA A 56 -23.67 25.14 -7.16
N ILE A 57 -23.55 25.08 -5.82
CA ILE A 57 -24.59 25.56 -4.90
C ILE A 57 -24.78 27.07 -5.05
N THR A 58 -23.69 27.84 -5.13
CA THR A 58 -23.76 29.31 -5.28
C THR A 58 -24.45 29.69 -6.60
N THR A 59 -24.13 28.99 -7.67
CA THR A 59 -24.74 29.24 -8.99
C THR A 59 -26.22 28.89 -8.97
N LEU A 60 -26.61 27.74 -8.38
CA LEU A 60 -28.01 27.33 -8.28
C LEU A 60 -28.83 28.31 -7.45
N SER A 61 -28.28 28.83 -6.36
CA SER A 61 -28.95 29.80 -5.49
C SER A 61 -29.13 31.17 -6.15
N ALA A 62 -28.27 31.50 -7.10
CA ALA A 62 -28.36 32.75 -7.86
C ALA A 62 -29.35 32.70 -9.04
N MET A 63 -29.72 31.52 -9.52
CA MET A 63 -30.66 31.30 -10.59
C MET A 63 -32.08 31.10 -10.04
N SER A 64 -32.99 32.03 -10.33
CA SER A 64 -34.43 31.86 -10.09
C SER A 64 -35.04 31.01 -11.21
N VAL A 65 -34.91 29.68 -11.07
CA VAL A 65 -35.29 28.72 -12.11
C VAL A 65 -36.62 28.02 -11.73
N ASP A 66 -37.47 27.75 -12.72
CA ASP A 66 -38.70 26.99 -12.54
C ASP A 66 -38.46 25.57 -12.04
N ARG A 67 -39.41 24.97 -11.28
CA ARG A 67 -39.26 23.67 -10.62
C ARG A 67 -38.87 22.53 -11.55
N ALA A 68 -39.32 22.52 -12.81
CA ALA A 68 -38.98 21.47 -13.77
C ALA A 68 -37.55 21.56 -14.26
N GLU A 69 -37.03 22.76 -14.46
CA GLU A 69 -35.62 22.99 -14.83
C GLU A 69 -34.66 22.76 -13.66
N GLN A 70 -35.11 23.04 -12.42
CA GLN A 70 -34.34 22.75 -11.22
C GLN A 70 -33.99 21.27 -11.09
N PHE A 71 -34.90 20.36 -11.43
CA PHE A 71 -34.62 18.92 -11.36
C PHE A 71 -33.53 18.50 -12.34
N THR A 72 -33.62 18.97 -13.59
CA THR A 72 -32.63 18.67 -14.64
C THR A 72 -31.27 19.25 -14.32
N LEU A 73 -31.23 20.51 -13.85
CA LEU A 73 -30.00 21.17 -13.42
C LEU A 73 -29.37 20.48 -12.18
N SER A 74 -30.18 20.08 -11.22
CA SER A 74 -29.74 19.34 -10.06
C SER A 74 -29.09 18.01 -10.44
N LEU A 75 -29.70 17.28 -11.38
CA LEU A 75 -29.15 16.02 -11.86
C LEU A 75 -27.82 16.22 -12.61
N LEU A 76 -27.73 17.26 -13.43
CA LEU A 76 -26.52 17.61 -14.18
C LEU A 76 -25.37 18.01 -13.26
N ILE A 77 -25.64 18.65 -12.13
CA ILE A 77 -24.65 19.06 -11.14
C ILE A 77 -24.20 17.90 -10.29
N HIS A 78 -25.10 16.98 -9.92
CA HIS A 78 -24.76 15.83 -9.10
C HIS A 78 -23.97 14.75 -9.86
N TYR A 79 -24.11 14.65 -11.17
CA TYR A 79 -23.41 13.65 -11.97
C TYR A 79 -21.87 13.77 -11.88
N PRO A 80 -21.25 14.94 -12.09
CA PRO A 80 -19.81 15.10 -11.88
C PRO A 80 -19.36 14.86 -10.42
N GLN A 81 -20.21 15.18 -9.45
CA GLN A 81 -19.92 14.90 -8.04
C GLN A 81 -19.81 13.40 -7.76
N TYR A 82 -20.69 12.58 -8.31
CA TYR A 82 -20.60 11.12 -8.20
C TYR A 82 -19.35 10.57 -8.89
N LEU A 83 -18.93 11.13 -10.02
CA LEU A 83 -17.69 10.76 -10.69
C LEU A 83 -16.47 11.07 -9.81
N LEU A 84 -16.42 12.24 -9.17
CA LEU A 84 -15.35 12.60 -8.25
C LEU A 84 -15.30 11.66 -7.04
N TRP A 85 -16.44 11.29 -6.49
CA TRP A 85 -16.53 10.31 -5.41
C TRP A 85 -16.02 8.93 -5.84
N GLY A 86 -16.37 8.50 -7.06
CA GLY A 86 -15.85 7.27 -7.64
C GLY A 86 -14.31 7.28 -7.76
N VAL A 87 -13.74 8.38 -8.22
CA VAL A 87 -12.28 8.57 -8.30
C VAL A 87 -11.64 8.52 -6.92
N MET A 88 -12.22 9.19 -5.93
CA MET A 88 -11.73 9.16 -4.54
C MET A 88 -11.77 7.74 -3.97
N ALA A 89 -12.85 7.00 -4.18
CA ALA A 89 -12.97 5.61 -3.75
C ALA A 89 -11.93 4.71 -4.42
N ALA A 90 -11.66 4.89 -5.72
CA ALA A 90 -10.62 4.18 -6.44
C ALA A 90 -9.23 4.47 -5.89
N ILE A 91 -8.92 5.73 -5.58
CA ILE A 91 -7.64 6.11 -4.98
C ILE A 91 -7.47 5.46 -3.59
N ILE A 92 -8.51 5.46 -2.76
CA ILE A 92 -8.48 4.80 -1.43
C ILE A 92 -8.24 3.30 -1.59
N ALA A 93 -8.90 2.64 -2.55
CA ALA A 93 -8.69 1.22 -2.84
C ALA A 93 -7.25 0.93 -3.25
N LEU A 94 -6.66 1.76 -4.11
CA LEU A 94 -5.26 1.63 -4.53
C LEU A 94 -4.29 1.83 -3.36
N ILE A 95 -4.54 2.79 -2.48
CA ILE A 95 -3.75 2.99 -1.26
C ILE A 95 -3.85 1.76 -0.35
N ALA A 96 -5.04 1.20 -0.16
CA ALA A 96 -5.25 0.01 0.67
C ALA A 96 -4.50 -1.20 0.11
N VAL A 97 -4.56 -1.46 -1.21
CA VAL A 97 -3.80 -2.53 -1.87
C VAL A 97 -2.30 -2.32 -1.69
N ASN A 98 -1.82 -1.09 -1.87
CA ASN A 98 -0.41 -0.76 -1.71
C ASN A 98 0.09 -0.98 -0.27
N LEU A 99 -0.71 -0.60 0.73
CA LEU A 99 -0.42 -0.87 2.14
C LEU A 99 -0.40 -2.36 2.47
N LEU A 100 -1.29 -3.16 1.87
CA LEU A 100 -1.27 -4.61 2.01
C LEU A 100 0.02 -5.22 1.45
N VAL A 101 0.47 -4.77 0.29
CA VAL A 101 1.75 -5.20 -0.31
C VAL A 101 2.92 -4.82 0.59
N CYS A 102 2.97 -3.60 1.11
CA CYS A 102 3.99 -3.16 2.06
C CYS A 102 4.01 -4.02 3.33
N SER A 103 2.84 -4.30 3.91
CA SER A 103 2.71 -5.15 5.11
C SER A 103 3.20 -6.56 4.84
N TRP A 104 2.88 -7.11 3.67
CA TRP A 104 3.36 -8.43 3.26
C TRP A 104 4.89 -8.48 3.13
N LEU A 105 5.49 -7.46 2.50
CA LEU A 105 6.94 -7.36 2.37
C LEU A 105 7.63 -7.22 3.74
N CYS A 106 7.07 -6.44 4.66
CA CYS A 106 7.58 -6.32 6.02
C CYS A 106 7.51 -7.63 6.79
N LEU A 107 6.38 -8.36 6.66
CA LEU A 107 6.20 -9.66 7.29
C LEU A 107 7.19 -10.70 6.73
N ALA A 108 7.38 -10.73 5.42
CA ALA A 108 8.34 -11.62 4.77
C ALA A 108 9.77 -11.35 5.29
N ARG A 109 10.18 -10.09 5.40
CA ARG A 109 11.48 -9.71 5.96
C ARG A 109 11.64 -10.15 7.43
N TYR A 110 10.60 -9.96 8.23
CA TYR A 110 10.60 -10.37 9.63
C TYR A 110 10.78 -11.88 9.76
N LEU A 111 10.02 -12.67 9.01
CA LEU A 111 10.11 -14.13 8.99
C LEU A 111 11.48 -14.61 8.55
N CYS A 112 12.07 -13.99 7.54
CA CYS A 112 13.40 -14.31 7.06
C CYS A 112 14.48 -14.05 8.11
N ARG A 113 14.42 -12.92 8.82
CA ARG A 113 15.35 -12.63 9.92
C ARG A 113 15.24 -13.65 11.05
N LYS A 114 14.00 -14.08 11.35
CA LYS A 114 13.76 -15.08 12.40
C LYS A 114 14.30 -16.47 12.01
N ILE A 115 14.15 -16.86 10.74
CA ILE A 115 14.66 -18.12 10.21
C ILE A 115 16.20 -18.12 10.21
N ASN A 116 16.85 -17.03 9.74
CA ASN A 116 18.29 -16.92 9.74
C ASN A 116 18.90 -16.93 11.16
N ARG A 117 18.19 -16.38 12.16
CA ARG A 117 18.62 -16.49 13.57
C ARG A 117 18.48 -17.89 14.13
N ALA A 118 17.50 -18.67 13.68
CA ALA A 118 17.31 -20.05 14.12
C ALA A 118 18.29 -21.02 13.45
N ASP A 119 18.75 -20.73 12.23
CA ASP A 119 19.73 -21.53 11.48
C ASP A 119 21.19 -21.13 11.77
N SER A 120 21.43 -20.04 12.49
CA SER A 120 22.78 -19.72 12.99
C SER A 120 23.08 -20.66 14.17
N PRO A 121 23.96 -21.66 13.99
CA PRO A 121 24.31 -22.54 15.11
C PRO A 121 25.02 -21.70 16.17
N ALA A 122 24.33 -21.49 17.27
CA ALA A 122 24.93 -20.94 18.46
C ALA A 122 26.09 -21.83 18.85
N GLY A 123 27.31 -21.31 18.67
CA GLY A 123 28.50 -21.86 19.30
C GLY A 123 29.07 -23.13 18.66
N LYS A 124 29.73 -23.03 17.52
CA LYS A 124 30.96 -23.78 17.38
C LYS A 124 31.97 -23.11 18.31
N ASN A 125 31.99 -23.62 19.55
CA ASN A 125 33.08 -23.41 20.45
C ASN A 125 34.39 -23.64 19.67
N THR A 126 35.16 -22.62 19.57
CA THR A 126 36.58 -22.70 19.25
C THR A 126 37.18 -23.55 20.37
N GLN A 127 37.25 -24.87 20.16
CA GLN A 127 38.16 -25.67 20.93
C GLN A 127 39.54 -25.16 20.52
N ALA A 128 40.13 -24.39 21.42
CA ALA A 128 41.52 -24.07 21.42
C ALA A 128 42.26 -25.41 21.39
N VAL A 129 42.91 -25.68 20.27
CA VAL A 129 43.90 -26.75 20.19
C VAL A 129 45.06 -26.29 21.04
N GLU A 130 45.10 -26.82 22.25
CA GLU A 130 46.26 -26.78 23.12
C GLU A 130 47.36 -27.60 22.44
N VAL A 131 48.37 -26.93 21.93
CA VAL A 131 49.58 -27.55 21.39
C VAL A 131 50.43 -27.91 22.60
N PRO A 132 50.74 -29.20 22.85
CA PRO A 132 51.72 -29.56 23.86
C PRO A 132 53.10 -29.14 23.35
N ASN A 133 53.78 -28.29 24.09
CA ASN A 133 55.20 -28.08 23.94
C ASN A 133 55.91 -29.25 24.65
N ASP A 134 56.65 -30.04 23.87
CA ASP A 134 57.84 -30.79 24.33
C ASP A 134 59.07 -30.05 23.85
#